data_216f0324b3313c62249baa32a023817b
#
_entry.id   216f0324b3313c62249baa32a023817b
#
_cell.length_a   1.000
_cell.length_b   1.000
_cell.length_c   1.000
_cell.angle_alpha   90.00
_cell.angle_beta   90.00
_cell.angle_gamma   90.00
#
_symmetry.space_group_name_H-M   'P 1'
#
loop_
_entity.id
_entity.type
_entity.pdbx_description
1 polymer ?
#
loop_
_entity_poly.entity_id
_entity_poly.type
_entity_poly.pdbx_seq_one_letter_code
_entity_poly.pdbx_strand_id
1 'polypeptide(L)'
;MGQIERSLAAYYGRWLKKDMPVMYVDDLLAGETLLGMYAEIKEGGAGQTAGLSEGQLKTALDKMASCAAAHPVDGAGSFLYRPANGETTVFVDGIGLACPFLYRYGEIFDRQEYRELALRQIVNFLSYGMDGATELPYHGYDMTDGCKYGIIGWGRAVGWLLRGMMGCMISGYGRERLEASCTALVDAALAYQRQDGCFSWQLEAQEGPADTSAAGMICCALVQGMSLGVLAGVKYENALTAGRHALERSVRSGLVYQCSGECEGFSRYPQRYGAYPWSLGPALEAL
;
A
#
# COMPACT_ATOMS: atom_id res chain seq x y z
N MET A 1 19.01 10.91 -19.20
CA MET A 1 17.82 11.01 -18.29
C MET A 1 16.58 10.64 -19.07
N GLY A 2 15.92 9.54 -18.72
CA GLY A 2 14.69 9.06 -19.36
C GLY A 2 13.50 10.01 -19.15
N GLN A 3 12.40 9.77 -19.86
CA GLN A 3 11.20 10.60 -19.74
C GLN A 3 10.57 10.54 -18.34
N ILE A 4 10.54 9.36 -17.75
CA ILE A 4 10.01 9.12 -16.38
C ILE A 4 10.83 9.92 -15.36
N GLU A 5 12.15 9.83 -15.41
CA GLU A 5 13.07 10.55 -14.52
C GLU A 5 12.85 12.07 -14.59
N ARG A 6 12.70 12.63 -15.78
CA ARG A 6 12.40 14.06 -15.94
C ARG A 6 11.05 14.44 -15.33
N SER A 7 10.05 13.59 -15.48
CA SER A 7 8.72 13.83 -14.89
C SER A 7 8.77 13.80 -13.37
N LEU A 8 9.45 12.83 -12.78
CA LEU A 8 9.67 12.73 -11.33
C LEU A 8 10.43 13.94 -10.81
N ALA A 9 11.53 14.34 -11.51
CA ALA A 9 12.29 15.53 -11.19
C ALA A 9 11.42 16.78 -11.12
N ALA A 10 10.63 16.98 -12.15
CA ALA A 10 9.76 18.15 -12.25
C ALA A 10 8.66 18.11 -11.17
N TYR A 11 8.12 16.96 -10.85
CA TYR A 11 7.10 16.80 -9.79
C TYR A 11 7.70 17.11 -8.41
N TYR A 12 8.73 16.40 -8.02
CA TYR A 12 9.35 16.57 -6.70
C TYR A 12 10.01 17.93 -6.55
N GLY A 13 10.65 18.47 -7.61
CA GLY A 13 11.20 19.82 -7.57
C GLY A 13 10.15 20.90 -7.33
N ARG A 14 8.91 20.75 -7.85
CA ARG A 14 7.80 21.65 -7.54
C ARG A 14 7.28 21.47 -6.12
N TRP A 15 7.17 20.24 -5.65
CA TRP A 15 6.72 19.91 -4.30
C TRP A 15 7.69 20.45 -3.24
N LEU A 16 8.99 20.28 -3.44
CA LEU A 16 10.05 20.85 -2.59
C LEU A 16 9.98 22.38 -2.52
N LYS A 17 9.73 23.05 -3.65
CA LYS A 17 9.55 24.52 -3.68
C LYS A 17 8.33 25.01 -2.90
N LYS A 18 7.33 24.16 -2.67
CA LYS A 18 6.14 24.42 -1.86
C LYS A 18 6.34 24.03 -0.38
N ASP A 19 7.57 23.83 0.06
CA ASP A 19 7.91 23.38 1.40
C ASP A 19 7.30 22.02 1.77
N MET A 20 7.14 21.15 0.78
CA MET A 20 6.74 19.74 0.97
C MET A 20 5.50 19.56 1.86
N PRO A 21 4.35 20.08 1.47
CA PRO A 21 3.15 19.92 2.29
C PRO A 21 2.81 18.43 2.41
N VAL A 22 2.74 17.93 3.64
CA VAL A 22 2.21 16.62 4.02
C VAL A 22 0.95 16.90 4.83
N MET A 23 -0.20 16.76 4.18
CA MET A 23 -1.50 17.10 4.77
C MET A 23 -2.28 15.86 5.22
N TYR A 24 -2.07 14.76 4.50
CA TYR A 24 -2.79 13.51 4.69
C TYR A 24 -1.80 12.34 4.79
N VAL A 25 -2.29 11.23 5.33
CA VAL A 25 -1.53 9.96 5.38
C VAL A 25 -1.12 9.50 3.97
N ASP A 26 -1.94 9.79 2.97
CA ASP A 26 -1.71 9.46 1.56
C ASP A 26 -0.43 10.10 0.99
N ASP A 27 -0.08 11.29 1.46
CA ASP A 27 1.11 12.01 0.99
C ASP A 27 2.40 11.25 1.32
N LEU A 28 2.37 10.37 2.34
CA LEU A 28 3.53 9.58 2.76
C LEU A 28 3.98 8.55 1.71
N LEU A 29 3.10 8.16 0.78
CA LEU A 29 3.47 7.30 -0.35
C LEU A 29 4.63 7.89 -1.17
N ALA A 30 4.68 9.21 -1.32
CA ALA A 30 5.75 9.90 -2.04
C ALA A 30 7.14 9.63 -1.44
N GLY A 31 7.19 9.35 -0.13
CA GLY A 31 8.42 9.06 0.59
C GLY A 31 9.15 7.81 0.10
N GLU A 32 8.45 6.81 -0.39
CA GLU A 32 9.08 5.60 -0.93
C GLU A 32 9.91 5.89 -2.18
N THR A 33 9.37 6.72 -3.08
CA THR A 33 10.13 7.16 -4.26
C THR A 33 11.36 7.98 -3.87
N LEU A 34 11.22 8.87 -2.89
CA LEU A 34 12.36 9.66 -2.38
C LEU A 34 13.41 8.79 -1.70
N LEU A 35 13.01 7.74 -0.96
CA LEU A 35 13.93 6.76 -0.38
C LEU A 35 14.66 5.96 -1.47
N GLY A 36 13.97 5.58 -2.54
CA GLY A 36 14.59 4.94 -3.69
C GLY A 36 15.68 5.82 -4.33
N MET A 37 15.36 7.11 -4.57
CA MET A 37 16.32 8.08 -5.09
C MET A 37 17.51 8.30 -4.14
N TYR A 38 17.25 8.34 -2.83
CA TYR A 38 18.29 8.49 -1.82
C TYR A 38 19.24 7.28 -1.80
N ALA A 39 18.70 6.08 -1.81
CA ALA A 39 19.48 4.84 -1.85
C ALA A 39 20.39 4.78 -3.10
N GLU A 40 19.84 5.15 -4.26
CA GLU A 40 20.59 5.17 -5.51
C GLU A 40 21.79 6.11 -5.50
N ILE A 41 21.65 7.31 -4.88
CA ILE A 41 22.80 8.22 -4.66
C ILE A 41 23.87 7.53 -3.79
N LYS A 42 23.46 6.85 -2.73
CA LYS A 42 24.38 6.18 -1.80
C LYS A 42 25.16 5.04 -2.45
N GLU A 43 24.56 4.37 -3.41
CA GLU A 43 25.19 3.29 -4.18
C GLU A 43 26.09 3.80 -5.32
N GLY A 44 26.27 5.12 -5.45
CA GLY A 44 27.10 5.75 -6.50
C GLY A 44 26.41 5.82 -7.85
N GLY A 45 25.11 5.62 -7.92
CA GLY A 45 24.29 5.78 -9.12
C GLY A 45 24.21 7.25 -9.53
N ALA A 46 24.74 7.58 -10.71
CA ALA A 46 24.80 8.95 -11.21
C ALA A 46 23.51 9.42 -11.93
N GLY A 47 22.46 8.61 -11.95
CA GLY A 47 21.46 8.72 -13.01
C GLY A 47 20.08 9.21 -12.62
N GLN A 48 19.53 8.88 -11.48
CA GLN A 48 18.07 8.93 -11.31
C GLN A 48 17.54 9.90 -10.26
N THR A 49 18.39 10.74 -9.71
CA THR A 49 17.99 11.67 -8.63
C THR A 49 17.20 12.88 -9.11
N ALA A 50 16.99 12.95 -10.41
CA ALA A 50 16.20 14.03 -10.99
C ALA A 50 16.78 15.44 -10.74
N GLY A 51 18.10 15.51 -10.47
CA GLY A 51 18.77 16.76 -10.13
C GLY A 51 18.60 17.15 -8.65
N LEU A 52 18.06 16.26 -7.81
CA LEU A 52 17.99 16.46 -6.37
C LEU A 52 19.28 15.99 -5.71
N SER A 53 19.82 16.78 -4.80
CA SER A 53 20.99 16.40 -4.02
C SER A 53 20.60 15.46 -2.85
N GLU A 54 21.58 14.70 -2.36
CA GLU A 54 21.41 13.87 -1.15
C GLU A 54 20.82 14.67 0.02
N GLY A 55 21.33 15.87 0.25
CA GLY A 55 20.86 16.75 1.33
C GLY A 55 19.41 17.18 1.16
N GLN A 56 18.98 17.49 -0.07
CA GLN A 56 17.57 17.83 -0.35
C GLN A 56 16.64 16.64 -0.13
N LEU A 57 17.05 15.45 -0.59
CA LEU A 57 16.27 14.22 -0.37
C LEU A 57 16.17 13.91 1.12
N LYS A 58 17.28 13.97 1.85
CA LYS A 58 17.28 13.73 3.30
C LYS A 58 16.37 14.71 4.04
N THR A 59 16.44 16.00 3.73
CA THR A 59 15.58 17.02 4.35
C THR A 59 14.11 16.73 4.09
N ALA A 60 13.74 16.32 2.86
CA ALA A 60 12.39 15.95 2.50
C ALA A 60 11.91 14.72 3.28
N LEU A 61 12.75 13.68 3.35
CA LEU A 61 12.45 12.44 4.07
C LEU A 61 12.29 12.66 5.58
N ASP A 62 13.19 13.45 6.19
CA ASP A 62 13.12 13.79 7.62
C ASP A 62 11.83 14.57 7.93
N LYS A 63 11.43 15.50 7.06
CA LYS A 63 10.18 16.24 7.21
C LYS A 63 8.96 15.34 7.12
N MET A 64 8.90 14.45 6.12
CA MET A 64 7.80 13.49 5.96
C MET A 64 7.67 12.57 7.17
N ALA A 65 8.79 12.02 7.65
CA ALA A 65 8.82 11.17 8.83
C ALA A 65 8.37 11.93 10.07
N SER A 66 8.82 13.17 10.26
CA SER A 66 8.39 14.03 11.38
C SER A 66 6.90 14.37 11.31
N CYS A 67 6.36 14.64 10.13
CA CYS A 67 4.92 14.85 9.93
C CYS A 67 4.12 13.61 10.31
N ALA A 68 4.59 12.42 9.92
CA ALA A 68 3.94 11.17 10.32
C ALA A 68 3.99 10.94 11.84
N ALA A 69 5.12 11.21 12.49
CA ALA A 69 5.24 11.08 13.95
C ALA A 69 4.34 12.05 14.72
N ALA A 70 4.04 13.21 14.13
CA ALA A 70 3.16 14.22 14.71
C ALA A 70 1.70 14.09 14.25
N HIS A 71 1.39 13.10 13.39
CA HIS A 71 0.04 12.94 12.85
C HIS A 71 -0.95 12.56 13.94
N PRO A 72 -2.17 13.13 13.93
CA PRO A 72 -3.22 12.77 14.88
C PRO A 72 -3.54 11.28 14.87
N VAL A 73 -3.73 10.71 16.07
CA VAL A 73 -3.98 9.28 16.26
C VAL A 73 -5.22 9.05 17.11
N ASP A 74 -5.80 7.86 17.02
CA ASP A 74 -6.85 7.37 17.91
C ASP A 74 -6.29 6.95 19.30
N GLY A 75 -7.16 6.40 20.14
CA GLY A 75 -6.79 5.92 21.49
C GLY A 75 -5.81 4.74 21.51
N ALA A 76 -5.67 4.01 20.40
CA ALA A 76 -4.72 2.91 20.24
C ALA A 76 -3.39 3.35 19.57
N GLY A 77 -3.33 4.60 19.10
CA GLY A 77 -2.19 5.15 18.38
C GLY A 77 -2.21 4.88 16.87
N SER A 78 -3.39 4.63 16.29
CA SER A 78 -3.57 4.47 14.86
C SER A 78 -3.83 5.81 14.18
N PHE A 79 -3.26 6.03 13.00
CA PHE A 79 -3.42 7.27 12.25
C PHE A 79 -4.88 7.53 11.88
N LEU A 80 -5.39 8.70 12.27
CA LEU A 80 -6.67 9.19 11.78
C LEU A 80 -6.52 9.60 10.30
N TYR A 81 -7.45 9.19 9.44
CA TYR A 81 -7.27 9.39 8.01
C TYR A 81 -7.45 10.85 7.58
N ARG A 82 -8.50 11.53 8.08
CA ARG A 82 -8.81 12.94 7.77
C ARG A 82 -9.10 13.77 9.02
N PRO A 83 -8.13 13.88 9.93
CA PRO A 83 -8.35 14.54 11.23
C PRO A 83 -8.72 16.02 11.11
N ALA A 84 -8.31 16.71 10.03
CA ALA A 84 -8.65 18.11 9.78
C ALA A 84 -10.15 18.35 9.61
N ASN A 85 -10.91 17.31 9.22
CA ASN A 85 -12.38 17.37 9.09
C ASN A 85 -13.10 16.98 10.40
N GLY A 86 -12.38 16.74 11.48
CA GLY A 86 -12.91 16.23 12.75
C GLY A 86 -13.26 14.74 12.69
N GLU A 87 -12.78 14.00 11.67
CA GLU A 87 -12.98 12.57 11.54
C GLU A 87 -12.05 11.80 12.48
N THR A 88 -12.60 10.77 13.15
CA THR A 88 -11.90 9.90 14.10
C THR A 88 -11.63 8.51 13.52
N THR A 89 -11.85 8.36 12.22
CA THR A 89 -11.78 7.08 11.52
C THR A 89 -10.37 6.72 11.04
N VAL A 90 -10.06 5.43 11.10
CA VAL A 90 -8.85 4.82 10.57
C VAL A 90 -9.19 4.05 9.29
N PHE A 91 -8.53 4.36 8.19
CA PHE A 91 -8.70 3.69 6.90
C PHE A 91 -7.55 2.72 6.63
N VAL A 92 -7.87 1.58 6.04
CA VAL A 92 -6.87 0.58 5.61
C VAL A 92 -5.88 1.13 4.59
N ASP A 93 -6.32 2.11 3.79
CA ASP A 93 -5.47 2.78 2.80
C ASP A 93 -4.21 3.35 3.45
N GLY A 94 -4.35 3.99 4.61
CA GLY A 94 -3.23 4.54 5.38
C GLY A 94 -2.16 3.50 5.74
N ILE A 95 -2.54 2.22 5.90
CA ILE A 95 -1.59 1.15 6.17
C ILE A 95 -0.66 0.94 4.97
N GLY A 96 -1.23 0.79 3.77
CA GLY A 96 -0.46 0.57 2.55
C GLY A 96 0.29 1.81 2.05
N LEU A 97 -0.17 3.02 2.41
CA LEU A 97 0.40 4.28 1.94
C LEU A 97 1.53 4.79 2.86
N ALA A 98 1.45 4.54 4.18
CA ALA A 98 2.40 5.07 5.14
C ALA A 98 3.41 4.04 5.64
N CYS A 99 2.99 2.80 5.95
CA CYS A 99 3.84 1.85 6.66
C CYS A 99 5.11 1.47 5.89
N PRO A 100 5.09 1.20 4.56
CA PRO A 100 6.31 0.86 3.84
C PRO A 100 7.35 1.99 3.88
N PHE A 101 6.90 3.24 3.73
CA PHE A 101 7.78 4.41 3.85
C PHE A 101 8.40 4.52 5.24
N LEU A 102 7.58 4.51 6.29
CA LEU A 102 8.03 4.67 7.68
C LEU A 102 9.01 3.58 8.09
N TYR A 103 8.68 2.36 7.70
CA TYR A 103 9.52 1.23 8.00
C TYR A 103 10.89 1.34 7.33
N ARG A 104 10.91 1.58 6.00
CA ARG A 104 12.15 1.72 5.24
C ARG A 104 12.96 2.96 5.64
N TYR A 105 12.29 4.06 5.99
CA TYR A 105 12.96 5.24 6.56
C TYR A 105 13.68 4.88 7.87
N GLY A 106 12.98 4.19 8.77
CA GLY A 106 13.55 3.74 10.04
C GLY A 106 14.73 2.78 9.87
N GLU A 107 14.73 1.97 8.82
CA GLU A 107 15.83 1.08 8.47
C GLU A 107 17.04 1.85 7.93
N ILE A 108 16.85 2.69 6.91
CA ILE A 108 17.93 3.42 6.24
C ILE A 108 18.63 4.42 7.18
N PHE A 109 17.89 5.05 8.08
CA PHE A 109 18.42 6.08 8.99
C PHE A 109 18.62 5.59 10.43
N ASP A 110 18.52 4.27 10.67
CA ASP A 110 18.64 3.65 12.00
C ASP A 110 17.72 4.31 13.06
N ARG A 111 16.46 4.50 12.71
CA ARG A 111 15.44 5.15 13.53
C ARG A 111 14.35 4.15 13.88
N GLN A 112 14.60 3.37 14.94
CA GLN A 112 13.72 2.27 15.37
C GLN A 112 12.29 2.72 15.64
N GLU A 113 12.10 3.94 16.17
CA GLU A 113 10.79 4.50 16.49
C GLU A 113 9.83 4.55 15.28
N TYR A 114 10.34 4.74 14.07
CA TYR A 114 9.51 4.73 12.85
C TYR A 114 9.15 3.32 12.40
N ARG A 115 10.04 2.34 12.61
CA ARG A 115 9.73 0.93 12.37
C ARG A 115 8.64 0.44 13.33
N GLU A 116 8.74 0.83 14.60
CA GLU A 116 7.72 0.53 15.61
C GLU A 116 6.40 1.23 15.31
N LEU A 117 6.44 2.49 14.84
CA LEU A 117 5.26 3.24 14.44
C LEU A 117 4.53 2.54 13.29
N ALA A 118 5.24 2.11 12.24
CA ALA A 118 4.67 1.36 11.13
C ALA A 118 4.05 0.03 11.58
N LEU A 119 4.78 -0.75 12.36
CA LEU A 119 4.29 -2.04 12.87
C LEU A 119 3.05 -1.88 13.74
N ARG A 120 2.99 -0.83 14.56
CA ARG A 120 1.82 -0.51 15.38
C ARG A 120 0.58 -0.26 14.54
N GLN A 121 0.70 0.52 13.46
CA GLN A 121 -0.43 0.77 12.56
C GLN A 121 -1.03 -0.53 12.03
N ILE A 122 -0.19 -1.45 11.56
CA ILE A 122 -0.62 -2.74 11.02
C ILE A 122 -1.27 -3.60 12.10
N VAL A 123 -0.61 -3.75 13.26
CA VAL A 123 -1.11 -4.59 14.37
C VAL A 123 -2.45 -4.07 14.90
N ASN A 124 -2.61 -2.75 15.00
CA ASN A 124 -3.88 -2.15 15.40
C ASN A 124 -4.97 -2.44 14.35
N PHE A 125 -4.65 -2.31 13.06
CA PHE A 125 -5.64 -2.60 12.02
C PHE A 125 -6.04 -4.09 12.03
N LEU A 126 -5.09 -5.00 12.21
CA LEU A 126 -5.39 -6.43 12.38
C LEU A 126 -6.28 -6.72 13.61
N SER A 127 -6.14 -5.90 14.66
CA SER A 127 -6.95 -6.07 15.88
C SER A 127 -8.35 -5.48 15.77
N TYR A 128 -8.50 -4.37 15.08
CA TYR A 128 -9.75 -3.58 15.10
C TYR A 128 -10.48 -3.51 13.76
N GLY A 129 -9.77 -3.68 12.63
CA GLY A 129 -10.32 -3.51 11.29
C GLY A 129 -10.67 -4.79 10.53
N MET A 130 -10.41 -5.97 11.10
CA MET A 130 -10.67 -7.25 10.44
C MET A 130 -12.04 -7.82 10.77
N ASP A 131 -12.67 -8.49 9.82
CA ASP A 131 -13.85 -9.34 10.07
C ASP A 131 -13.40 -10.72 10.56
N GLY A 132 -13.88 -11.10 11.73
CA GLY A 132 -13.46 -12.37 12.36
C GLY A 132 -14.06 -13.64 11.74
N ALA A 133 -15.06 -13.50 10.85
CA ALA A 133 -15.66 -14.64 10.17
C ALA A 133 -14.99 -14.95 8.83
N THR A 134 -14.57 -13.92 8.09
CA THR A 134 -14.02 -14.05 6.75
C THR A 134 -12.49 -13.86 6.70
N GLU A 135 -11.90 -13.36 7.78
CA GLU A 135 -10.49 -12.93 7.83
C GLU A 135 -10.13 -11.84 6.80
N LEU A 136 -11.14 -11.17 6.25
CA LEU A 136 -10.98 -10.05 5.32
C LEU A 136 -11.12 -8.71 6.05
N PRO A 137 -10.46 -7.64 5.59
CA PRO A 137 -10.60 -6.33 6.20
C PRO A 137 -11.93 -5.66 5.85
N TYR A 138 -12.45 -4.89 6.81
CA TYR A 138 -13.31 -3.76 6.52
C TYR A 138 -12.49 -2.64 5.85
N HIS A 139 -13.16 -1.64 5.29
CA HIS A 139 -12.45 -0.48 4.75
C HIS A 139 -11.79 0.36 5.85
N GLY A 140 -12.40 0.39 7.03
CA GLY A 140 -11.84 1.07 8.19
C GLY A 140 -12.60 0.80 9.47
N TYR A 141 -12.24 1.51 10.53
CA TYR A 141 -12.89 1.46 11.83
C TYR A 141 -12.81 2.80 12.56
N ASP A 142 -13.60 2.94 13.61
CA ASP A 142 -13.53 4.05 14.56
C ASP A 142 -13.50 3.51 15.99
N MET A 143 -12.47 3.88 16.75
CA MET A 143 -12.34 3.50 18.15
C MET A 143 -13.31 4.24 19.07
N THR A 144 -13.87 5.38 18.65
CA THR A 144 -14.77 6.20 19.44
C THR A 144 -16.12 5.52 19.67
N ASP A 145 -16.64 4.87 18.65
CA ASP A 145 -17.91 4.12 18.71
C ASP A 145 -17.73 2.60 18.65
N GLY A 146 -16.49 2.13 18.46
CA GLY A 146 -16.17 0.70 18.36
C GLY A 146 -16.68 0.04 17.07
N CYS A 147 -17.05 0.83 16.06
CA CYS A 147 -17.62 0.34 14.82
C CYS A 147 -16.58 0.09 13.74
N LYS A 148 -16.87 -0.91 12.89
CA LYS A 148 -16.12 -1.16 11.65
C LYS A 148 -16.96 -0.65 10.49
N TYR A 149 -16.31 0.00 9.53
CA TYR A 149 -16.99 0.72 8.46
C TYR A 149 -16.61 0.25 7.06
N GLY A 150 -17.51 0.50 6.12
CA GLY A 150 -17.38 0.14 4.72
C GLY A 150 -17.75 -1.31 4.45
N ILE A 151 -17.38 -1.80 3.27
CA ILE A 151 -17.63 -3.19 2.86
C ILE A 151 -16.49 -4.10 3.33
N ILE A 152 -16.83 -5.34 3.65
CA ILE A 152 -15.84 -6.39 3.90
C ILE A 152 -15.28 -6.84 2.54
N GLY A 153 -13.98 -7.13 2.51
CA GLY A 153 -13.35 -7.72 1.34
C GLY A 153 -13.31 -6.81 0.10
N TRP A 154 -13.31 -5.48 0.29
CA TRP A 154 -12.92 -4.59 -0.80
C TRP A 154 -11.52 -4.96 -1.27
N GLY A 155 -11.41 -5.41 -2.54
CA GLY A 155 -10.17 -6.02 -3.03
C GLY A 155 -8.94 -5.12 -2.88
N ARG A 156 -9.10 -3.79 -3.06
CA ARG A 156 -8.01 -2.83 -2.83
C ARG A 156 -7.68 -2.66 -1.34
N ALA A 157 -8.65 -2.82 -0.44
CA ALA A 157 -8.39 -2.82 1.01
C ALA A 157 -7.46 -3.97 1.41
N VAL A 158 -7.73 -5.16 0.88
CA VAL A 158 -6.83 -6.33 1.04
C VAL A 158 -5.44 -6.00 0.51
N GLY A 159 -5.36 -5.40 -0.68
CA GLY A 159 -4.10 -4.99 -1.29
C GLY A 159 -3.32 -4.00 -0.43
N TRP A 160 -3.96 -2.96 0.10
CA TRP A 160 -3.31 -1.98 0.97
C TRP A 160 -2.78 -2.61 2.27
N LEU A 161 -3.57 -3.47 2.90
CA LEU A 161 -3.12 -4.14 4.12
C LEU A 161 -1.93 -5.06 3.85
N LEU A 162 -2.00 -5.88 2.80
CA LEU A 162 -0.89 -6.74 2.38
C LEU A 162 0.37 -5.93 2.06
N ARG A 163 0.23 -4.81 1.35
CA ARG A 163 1.37 -3.92 1.03
C ARG A 163 2.06 -3.40 2.28
N GLY A 164 1.29 -2.97 3.28
CA GLY A 164 1.84 -2.54 4.56
C GLY A 164 2.57 -3.66 5.28
N MET A 165 1.98 -4.86 5.35
CA MET A 165 2.55 -6.03 6.00
C MET A 165 3.86 -6.47 5.31
N MET A 166 3.86 -6.61 3.99
CA MET A 166 5.03 -7.00 3.22
C MET A 166 6.16 -5.98 3.36
N GLY A 167 5.85 -4.68 3.28
CA GLY A 167 6.82 -3.61 3.49
C GLY A 167 7.55 -3.71 4.83
N CYS A 168 6.88 -4.13 5.89
CA CYS A 168 7.50 -4.34 7.20
C CYS A 168 8.30 -5.67 7.28
N MET A 169 7.90 -6.70 6.57
CA MET A 169 8.55 -8.02 6.66
C MET A 169 9.82 -8.14 5.80
N ILE A 170 9.97 -7.33 4.76
CA ILE A 170 11.10 -7.42 3.80
C ILE A 170 12.46 -7.34 4.50
N SER A 171 12.60 -6.54 5.55
CA SER A 171 13.85 -6.45 6.30
C SER A 171 13.90 -7.35 7.54
N GLY A 172 12.93 -8.21 7.72
CA GLY A 172 12.86 -9.18 8.83
C GLY A 172 12.29 -8.62 10.14
N TYR A 173 12.19 -7.31 10.30
CA TYR A 173 11.60 -6.71 11.50
C TYR A 173 10.08 -6.93 11.52
N GLY A 174 9.53 -7.35 12.63
CA GLY A 174 8.09 -7.59 12.74
C GLY A 174 7.59 -8.87 12.03
N ARG A 175 8.44 -9.62 11.33
CA ARG A 175 8.08 -10.84 10.62
C ARG A 175 7.34 -11.83 11.52
N GLU A 176 7.89 -12.15 12.70
CA GLU A 176 7.28 -13.07 13.66
C GLU A 176 5.85 -12.67 14.07
N ARG A 177 5.55 -11.37 14.05
CA ARG A 177 4.23 -10.84 14.43
C ARG A 177 3.24 -10.81 13.27
N LEU A 178 3.70 -10.76 12.03
CA LEU A 178 2.86 -10.51 10.86
C LEU A 178 2.71 -11.74 9.95
N GLU A 179 3.65 -12.69 9.98
CA GLU A 179 3.69 -13.82 9.04
C GLU A 179 2.40 -14.65 9.04
N ALA A 180 1.92 -15.02 10.21
CA ALA A 180 0.70 -15.82 10.33
C ALA A 180 -0.54 -15.08 9.80
N SER A 181 -0.71 -13.80 10.19
CA SER A 181 -1.84 -12.98 9.74
C SER A 181 -1.75 -12.67 8.25
N CYS A 182 -0.53 -12.48 7.74
CA CYS A 182 -0.30 -12.26 6.31
C CYS A 182 -0.69 -13.50 5.49
N THR A 183 -0.27 -14.68 5.92
CA THR A 183 -0.63 -15.94 5.27
C THR A 183 -2.13 -16.17 5.30
N ALA A 184 -2.79 -15.95 6.43
CA ALA A 184 -4.24 -16.07 6.58
C ALA A 184 -4.99 -15.11 5.64
N LEU A 185 -4.57 -13.84 5.60
CA LEU A 185 -5.18 -12.85 4.71
C LEU A 185 -5.01 -13.19 3.22
N VAL A 186 -3.81 -13.66 2.82
CA VAL A 186 -3.59 -14.13 1.44
C VAL A 186 -4.46 -15.32 1.13
N ASP A 187 -4.53 -16.32 2.02
CA ASP A 187 -5.35 -17.51 1.82
C ASP A 187 -6.85 -17.17 1.73
N ALA A 188 -7.33 -16.28 2.59
CA ALA A 188 -8.70 -15.78 2.53
C ALA A 188 -8.99 -15.06 1.19
N ALA A 189 -8.07 -14.23 0.72
CA ALA A 189 -8.22 -13.54 -0.56
C ALA A 189 -8.20 -14.51 -1.75
N LEU A 190 -7.31 -15.50 -1.74
CA LEU A 190 -7.18 -16.48 -2.83
C LEU A 190 -8.40 -17.39 -2.98
N ALA A 191 -9.18 -17.61 -1.90
CA ALA A 191 -10.45 -18.31 -1.99
C ALA A 191 -11.46 -17.63 -2.94
N TYR A 192 -11.27 -16.36 -3.22
CA TYR A 192 -12.10 -15.54 -4.11
C TYR A 192 -11.42 -15.20 -5.45
N GLN A 193 -10.28 -15.82 -5.76
CA GLN A 193 -9.68 -15.62 -7.08
C GLN A 193 -10.60 -16.19 -8.17
N ARG A 194 -10.93 -15.37 -9.15
CA ARG A 194 -11.85 -15.70 -10.23
C ARG A 194 -11.23 -16.72 -11.19
N GLN A 195 -12.07 -17.40 -11.96
CA GLN A 195 -11.62 -18.34 -13.00
C GLN A 195 -10.75 -17.68 -14.07
N ASP A 196 -10.94 -16.37 -14.32
CA ASP A 196 -10.11 -15.59 -15.23
C ASP A 196 -8.78 -15.15 -14.60
N GLY A 197 -8.50 -15.53 -13.35
CA GLY A 197 -7.29 -15.20 -12.62
C GLY A 197 -7.30 -13.80 -11.97
N CYS A 198 -8.29 -12.95 -12.25
CA CYS A 198 -8.43 -11.65 -11.63
C CYS A 198 -9.11 -11.75 -10.25
N PHE A 199 -9.35 -10.60 -9.62
CA PHE A 199 -10.18 -10.46 -8.43
C PHE A 199 -11.30 -9.47 -8.71
N SER A 200 -12.43 -9.62 -8.04
CA SER A 200 -13.51 -8.63 -8.10
C SER A 200 -13.19 -7.44 -7.21
N TRP A 201 -13.81 -6.28 -7.48
CA TRP A 201 -13.67 -5.08 -6.65
C TRP A 201 -14.05 -5.31 -5.18
N GLN A 202 -15.04 -6.18 -4.94
CA GLN A 202 -15.34 -6.81 -3.67
C GLN A 202 -15.15 -8.31 -3.87
N LEU A 203 -14.27 -8.92 -3.10
CA LEU A 203 -13.81 -10.29 -3.37
C LEU A 203 -14.94 -11.31 -3.42
N GLU A 204 -15.90 -11.21 -2.50
CA GLU A 204 -17.05 -12.13 -2.42
C GLU A 204 -18.02 -11.98 -3.61
N ALA A 205 -18.02 -10.83 -4.28
CA ALA A 205 -18.86 -10.56 -5.45
C ALA A 205 -18.19 -11.11 -6.74
N GLN A 206 -17.97 -12.41 -6.82
CA GLN A 206 -17.20 -13.06 -7.90
C GLN A 206 -17.79 -12.86 -9.30
N GLU A 207 -19.09 -12.65 -9.43
CA GLU A 207 -19.76 -12.32 -10.69
C GLU A 207 -19.74 -10.81 -11.00
N GLY A 208 -19.23 -10.01 -10.06
CA GLY A 208 -19.07 -8.56 -10.23
C GLY A 208 -17.93 -8.20 -11.19
N PRO A 209 -17.73 -6.91 -11.42
CA PRO A 209 -16.63 -6.43 -12.26
C PRO A 209 -15.26 -6.81 -11.67
N ALA A 210 -14.34 -7.19 -12.56
CA ALA A 210 -12.93 -7.39 -12.20
C ALA A 210 -12.27 -6.06 -11.82
N ASP A 211 -11.32 -6.12 -10.88
CA ASP A 211 -10.52 -4.97 -10.45
C ASP A 211 -9.03 -5.29 -10.51
N THR A 212 -8.36 -4.71 -11.49
CA THR A 212 -6.92 -4.90 -11.68
C THR A 212 -6.06 -4.26 -10.60
N SER A 213 -6.59 -3.31 -9.81
CA SER A 213 -5.86 -2.80 -8.65
C SER A 213 -5.76 -3.84 -7.54
N ALA A 214 -6.86 -4.55 -7.26
CA ALA A 214 -6.86 -5.68 -6.33
C ALA A 214 -5.91 -6.79 -6.82
N ALA A 215 -6.04 -7.18 -8.11
CA ALA A 215 -5.19 -8.22 -8.70
C ALA A 215 -3.71 -7.85 -8.64
N GLY A 216 -3.34 -6.62 -9.01
CA GLY A 216 -1.95 -6.16 -8.98
C GLY A 216 -1.37 -6.19 -7.57
N MET A 217 -2.07 -5.63 -6.58
CA MET A 217 -1.58 -5.58 -5.20
C MET A 217 -1.47 -6.98 -4.55
N ILE A 218 -2.43 -7.86 -4.81
CA ILE A 218 -2.38 -9.25 -4.30
C ILE A 218 -1.24 -10.02 -4.98
N CYS A 219 -1.05 -9.85 -6.30
CA CYS A 219 0.08 -10.46 -7.00
C CYS A 219 1.44 -9.95 -6.49
N CYS A 220 1.58 -8.66 -6.21
CA CYS A 220 2.77 -8.12 -5.56
C CYS A 220 3.04 -8.80 -4.21
N ALA A 221 2.01 -8.96 -3.39
CA ALA A 221 2.14 -9.65 -2.12
C ALA A 221 2.53 -11.12 -2.29
N LEU A 222 2.03 -11.82 -3.32
CA LEU A 222 2.45 -13.18 -3.66
C LEU A 222 3.93 -13.22 -4.04
N VAL A 223 4.40 -12.32 -4.93
CA VAL A 223 5.81 -12.23 -5.33
C VAL A 223 6.70 -12.01 -4.11
N GLN A 224 6.38 -11.01 -3.30
CA GLN A 224 7.17 -10.65 -2.12
C GLN A 224 7.12 -11.75 -1.06
N GLY A 225 5.94 -12.30 -0.76
CA GLY A 225 5.77 -13.35 0.24
C GLY A 225 6.47 -14.65 -0.11
N MET A 226 6.48 -15.04 -1.39
CA MET A 226 7.26 -16.20 -1.86
C MET A 226 8.76 -15.92 -1.79
N SER A 227 9.22 -14.73 -2.17
CA SER A 227 10.62 -14.34 -2.05
C SER A 227 11.12 -14.33 -0.62
N LEU A 228 10.27 -13.96 0.33
CA LEU A 228 10.57 -13.99 1.77
C LEU A 228 10.46 -15.39 2.37
N GLY A 229 9.94 -16.38 1.65
CA GLY A 229 9.63 -17.70 2.17
C GLY A 229 8.47 -17.74 3.18
N VAL A 230 7.64 -16.69 3.21
CA VAL A 230 6.41 -16.60 4.02
C VAL A 230 5.29 -17.40 3.35
N LEU A 231 5.22 -17.31 2.03
CA LEU A 231 4.25 -18.04 1.21
C LEU A 231 4.99 -19.14 0.44
N ALA A 232 4.71 -20.39 0.75
CA ALA A 232 5.37 -21.53 0.10
C ALA A 232 4.35 -22.56 -0.39
N GLY A 233 4.55 -23.02 -1.62
CA GLY A 233 3.75 -24.08 -2.22
C GLY A 233 3.05 -23.71 -3.51
N VAL A 234 2.71 -24.73 -4.29
CA VAL A 234 2.19 -24.64 -5.65
C VAL A 234 0.89 -23.81 -5.76
N LYS A 235 0.10 -23.71 -4.68
CA LYS A 235 -1.12 -22.88 -4.68
C LYS A 235 -0.83 -21.41 -4.94
N TYR A 236 0.24 -20.86 -4.35
CA TYR A 236 0.62 -19.45 -4.53
C TYR A 236 1.23 -19.21 -5.90
N GLU A 237 2.03 -20.14 -6.40
CA GLU A 237 2.61 -20.09 -7.75
C GLU A 237 1.51 -20.10 -8.83
N ASN A 238 0.52 -20.98 -8.69
CA ASN A 238 -0.62 -21.04 -9.59
C ASN A 238 -1.47 -19.77 -9.54
N ALA A 239 -1.73 -19.27 -8.34
CA ALA A 239 -2.50 -18.04 -8.14
C ALA A 239 -1.80 -16.83 -8.77
N LEU A 240 -0.49 -16.70 -8.55
CA LEU A 240 0.32 -15.65 -9.16
C LEU A 240 0.31 -15.76 -10.69
N THR A 241 0.49 -16.95 -11.24
CA THR A 241 0.49 -17.18 -12.69
C THR A 241 -0.86 -16.76 -13.31
N ALA A 242 -1.96 -17.18 -12.69
CA ALA A 242 -3.31 -16.80 -13.15
C ALA A 242 -3.52 -15.27 -13.06
N GLY A 243 -3.10 -14.65 -11.97
CA GLY A 243 -3.19 -13.21 -11.75
C GLY A 243 -2.37 -12.40 -12.76
N ARG A 244 -1.14 -12.81 -13.04
CA ARG A 244 -0.29 -12.20 -14.09
C ARG A 244 -0.96 -12.25 -15.45
N HIS A 245 -1.49 -13.40 -15.87
CA HIS A 245 -2.23 -13.50 -17.11
C HIS A 245 -3.45 -12.58 -17.15
N ALA A 246 -4.15 -12.39 -16.04
CA ALA A 246 -5.26 -11.46 -15.97
C ALA A 246 -4.81 -10.00 -16.15
N LEU A 247 -3.70 -9.62 -15.49
CA LEU A 247 -3.10 -8.29 -15.61
C LEU A 247 -2.62 -8.03 -17.04
N GLU A 248 -1.89 -8.96 -17.67
CA GLU A 248 -1.41 -8.85 -19.04
C GLU A 248 -2.56 -8.61 -20.03
N ARG A 249 -3.67 -9.35 -19.92
CA ARG A 249 -4.86 -9.17 -20.76
C ARG A 249 -5.51 -7.79 -20.58
N SER A 250 -5.27 -7.15 -19.46
CA SER A 250 -5.83 -5.82 -19.14
C SER A 250 -4.94 -4.67 -19.60
N VAL A 251 -3.73 -4.95 -20.11
CA VAL A 251 -2.81 -3.94 -20.63
C VAL A 251 -3.22 -3.51 -22.04
N ARG A 252 -3.37 -2.20 -22.23
CA ARG A 252 -3.60 -1.59 -23.55
C ARG A 252 -2.81 -0.31 -23.65
N SER A 253 -1.98 -0.18 -24.67
CA SER A 253 -1.15 1.03 -24.91
C SER A 253 -0.32 1.46 -23.68
N GLY A 254 0.22 0.49 -22.92
CA GLY A 254 1.02 0.76 -21.73
C GLY A 254 0.23 1.16 -20.48
N LEU A 255 -1.09 1.08 -20.49
CA LEU A 255 -1.97 1.32 -19.35
C LEU A 255 -2.69 0.04 -18.95
N VAL A 256 -2.95 -0.11 -17.64
CA VAL A 256 -3.71 -1.23 -17.08
C VAL A 256 -5.15 -0.79 -16.85
N TYR A 257 -6.06 -1.38 -17.61
CA TYR A 257 -7.50 -1.10 -17.55
C TYR A 257 -8.23 -2.03 -16.60
N GLN A 258 -9.55 -1.89 -16.48
CA GLN A 258 -10.42 -2.62 -15.55
C GLN A 258 -10.08 -2.34 -14.07
N CYS A 259 -9.49 -1.21 -13.78
CA CYS A 259 -9.25 -0.76 -12.42
C CYS A 259 -10.47 -0.01 -11.90
N SER A 260 -10.92 -0.32 -10.69
CA SER A 260 -11.99 0.42 -10.02
C SER A 260 -11.54 1.84 -9.66
N GLY A 261 -12.43 2.81 -9.80
CA GLY A 261 -12.21 4.20 -9.48
C GLY A 261 -12.03 4.44 -7.98
N GLU A 262 -11.86 5.70 -7.62
CA GLU A 262 -11.76 6.16 -6.24
C GLU A 262 -13.08 5.89 -5.50
N CYS A 263 -12.98 5.46 -4.23
CA CYS A 263 -14.13 5.39 -3.32
C CYS A 263 -14.35 6.75 -2.63
N GLU A 264 -15.59 7.00 -2.24
CA GLU A 264 -15.97 8.22 -1.53
C GLU A 264 -16.31 7.86 -0.08
N GLY A 265 -15.27 7.78 0.76
CA GLY A 265 -15.40 7.33 2.15
C GLY A 265 -15.88 5.87 2.26
N PHE A 266 -16.60 5.56 3.34
CA PHE A 266 -17.07 4.19 3.61
C PHE A 266 -18.40 3.83 2.97
N SER A 267 -19.15 4.79 2.46
CA SER A 267 -20.54 4.59 2.03
C SER A 267 -20.71 4.53 0.53
N ARG A 268 -19.71 4.92 -0.27
CA ARG A 268 -19.84 5.02 -1.70
C ARG A 268 -18.64 4.48 -2.46
N TYR A 269 -18.90 3.44 -3.24
CA TYR A 269 -17.92 2.78 -4.11
C TYR A 269 -18.40 2.91 -5.57
N PRO A 270 -18.05 4.00 -6.26
CA PRO A 270 -18.50 4.23 -7.62
C PRO A 270 -18.04 3.10 -8.54
N GLN A 271 -18.98 2.47 -9.24
CA GLN A 271 -18.68 1.38 -10.17
C GLN A 271 -18.22 1.93 -11.51
N ARG A 272 -17.13 2.70 -11.48
CA ARG A 272 -16.44 3.26 -12.64
C ARG A 272 -15.11 2.55 -12.81
N TYR A 273 -14.85 2.05 -13.99
CA TYR A 273 -13.64 1.30 -14.30
C TYR A 273 -12.86 1.98 -15.41
N GLY A 274 -11.54 2.02 -15.26
CA GLY A 274 -10.64 2.71 -16.18
C GLY A 274 -9.19 2.30 -15.98
N ALA A 275 -8.27 3.18 -16.33
CA ALA A 275 -6.86 3.08 -16.02
C ALA A 275 -6.51 4.11 -14.95
N TYR A 276 -6.09 3.65 -13.78
CA TYR A 276 -5.74 4.51 -12.63
C TYR A 276 -4.34 4.17 -12.10
N PRO A 277 -3.65 5.11 -11.45
CA PRO A 277 -2.28 4.90 -10.96
C PRO A 277 -2.15 3.70 -10.01
N TRP A 278 -3.14 3.43 -9.18
CA TRP A 278 -3.15 2.33 -8.22
C TRP A 278 -3.36 0.93 -8.82
N SER A 279 -3.52 0.82 -10.13
CA SER A 279 -3.38 -0.46 -10.84
C SER A 279 -2.04 -0.57 -11.56
N LEU A 280 -1.54 0.54 -12.13
CA LEU A 280 -0.34 0.51 -12.96
C LEU A 280 0.91 0.16 -12.16
N GLY A 281 1.14 0.84 -11.01
CA GLY A 281 2.30 0.58 -10.15
C GLY A 281 2.37 -0.89 -9.71
N PRO A 282 1.35 -1.41 -9.03
CA PRO A 282 1.32 -2.81 -8.60
C PRO A 282 1.41 -3.82 -9.76
N ALA A 283 0.82 -3.54 -10.91
CA ALA A 283 0.95 -4.43 -12.06
C ALA A 283 2.38 -4.50 -12.59
N LEU A 284 3.11 -3.37 -12.60
CA LEU A 284 4.52 -3.35 -12.99
C LEU A 284 5.43 -4.11 -12.02
N GLU A 285 5.11 -4.12 -10.74
CA GLU A 285 5.85 -4.91 -9.75
C GLU A 285 5.51 -6.41 -9.84
N ALA A 286 4.27 -6.75 -10.20
CA ALA A 286 3.81 -8.12 -10.26
C ALA A 286 4.25 -8.85 -11.53
N LEU A 287 4.33 -8.16 -12.68
CA LEU A 287 4.71 -8.73 -13.98
C LEU A 287 6.21 -8.89 -14.16
#